data_5b6ccb6515c8fe08abd132b68ac038da
#
_entry.id   5b6ccb6515c8fe08abd132b68ac038da
#
_cell.length_a   1.000
_cell.length_b   1.000
_cell.length_c   1.000
_cell.angle_alpha   90.00
_cell.angle_beta   90.00
_cell.angle_gamma   90.00
#
_symmetry.space_group_name_H-M   'P 1'
#
loop_
_entity.id
_entity.type
_entity.pdbx_description
1 polymer ?
#
loop_
_entity_poly.entity_id
_entity_poly.type
_entity_poly.pdbx_seq_one_letter_code
_entity_poly.pdbx_strand_id
1 'polypeptide(L)'
;MNSRIIIAIGLIIAVAGAAMAQTQPSAPKTLAATIDVYVFPTEGQTPEQQSTDEAACYNWAVQNTGTDPFQLQKQAEQVQQQSQQAQQKIAAAGQGAGVKGAVGGAGMGALIGEIASDDAGKGAAYGAAAGAVVARRRTKKAKGAASQEVQQQTQQVQQATAEQIDNFKKAFSICLEGTKYLVKF
;
A
#
# COMPACT_ATOMS: atom_id res chain seq x y z
N MET A 1 -65.46 -3.33 52.75
CA MET A 1 -65.13 -4.36 53.76
C MET A 1 -63.89 -5.05 53.31
N ASN A 2 -62.85 -4.66 53.94
CA ASN A 2 -61.53 -5.27 54.23
C ASN A 2 -60.86 -6.15 53.17
N SER A 3 -59.95 -5.51 52.45
CA SER A 3 -58.94 -6.20 51.67
C SER A 3 -57.56 -5.82 52.22
N ARG A 4 -56.83 -6.79 52.80
CA ARG A 4 -55.48 -6.61 53.30
C ARG A 4 -54.53 -6.90 52.17
N ILE A 5 -53.91 -5.87 51.65
CA ILE A 5 -52.84 -5.98 50.61
C ILE A 5 -51.55 -6.21 51.37
N ILE A 6 -50.95 -7.39 51.17
CA ILE A 6 -49.60 -7.72 51.62
C ILE A 6 -48.65 -7.32 50.52
N ILE A 7 -47.86 -6.29 50.77
CA ILE A 7 -46.80 -5.82 49.88
C ILE A 7 -45.56 -6.64 50.19
N ALA A 8 -45.22 -7.57 49.28
CA ALA A 8 -43.94 -8.27 49.30
C ALA A 8 -42.92 -7.43 48.55
N ILE A 9 -42.01 -6.79 49.28
CA ILE A 9 -40.89 -6.04 48.70
C ILE A 9 -39.80 -7.06 48.39
N GLY A 10 -39.73 -7.43 47.09
CA GLY A 10 -38.63 -8.21 46.55
C GLY A 10 -37.42 -7.30 46.26
N LEU A 11 -36.38 -7.40 47.06
CA LEU A 11 -35.13 -6.70 46.87
C LEU A 11 -34.34 -7.40 45.74
N ILE A 12 -34.41 -6.88 44.54
CA ILE A 12 -33.58 -7.32 43.39
C ILE A 12 -32.25 -6.60 43.48
N ILE A 13 -31.21 -7.31 43.97
CA ILE A 13 -29.82 -6.84 43.88
C ILE A 13 -29.33 -7.08 42.47
N ALA A 14 -29.35 -6.03 41.65
CA ALA A 14 -28.72 -6.03 40.33
C ALA A 14 -27.19 -5.89 40.53
N VAL A 15 -26.49 -7.01 40.45
CA VAL A 15 -25.02 -7.01 40.35
C VAL A 15 -24.66 -6.54 38.96
N ALA A 16 -24.38 -5.25 38.82
CA ALA A 16 -23.79 -4.68 37.61
C ALA A 16 -22.34 -5.17 37.53
N GLY A 17 -22.13 -6.29 36.86
CA GLY A 17 -20.80 -6.74 36.44
C GLY A 17 -20.23 -5.74 35.42
N ALA A 18 -19.39 -4.82 35.89
CA ALA A 18 -18.56 -4.01 35.00
C ALA A 18 -17.60 -4.95 34.26
N ALA A 19 -17.96 -5.32 33.02
CA ALA A 19 -17.03 -5.95 32.12
C ALA A 19 -15.95 -4.91 31.81
N MET A 20 -14.83 -5.00 32.54
CA MET A 20 -13.61 -4.28 32.18
C MET A 20 -13.16 -4.85 30.84
N ALA A 21 -13.45 -4.12 29.75
CA ALA A 21 -12.85 -4.36 28.47
C ALA A 21 -11.34 -4.19 28.67
N GLN A 22 -10.63 -5.29 28.80
CA GLN A 22 -9.17 -5.31 28.82
C GLN A 22 -8.75 -4.89 27.42
N THR A 23 -8.40 -3.62 27.27
CA THR A 23 -7.67 -3.12 26.11
C THR A 23 -6.30 -3.80 26.19
N GLN A 24 -6.16 -4.96 25.56
CA GLN A 24 -4.84 -5.57 25.38
C GLN A 24 -4.00 -4.56 24.62
N PRO A 25 -2.86 -4.11 25.17
CA PRO A 25 -1.93 -3.31 24.39
C PRO A 25 -1.55 -4.15 23.19
N SER A 26 -1.92 -3.68 21.99
CA SER A 26 -1.43 -4.29 20.75
C SER A 26 0.09 -4.27 20.83
N ALA A 27 0.72 -5.43 20.80
CA ALA A 27 2.17 -5.51 20.74
C ALA A 27 2.66 -4.61 19.61
N PRO A 28 3.73 -3.81 19.83
CA PRO A 28 4.25 -2.95 18.78
C PRO A 28 4.54 -3.82 17.56
N LYS A 29 4.01 -3.40 16.40
CA LYS A 29 4.26 -4.12 15.16
C LYS A 29 5.76 -4.12 14.89
N THR A 30 6.34 -5.30 14.72
CA THR A 30 7.75 -5.43 14.33
C THR A 30 7.96 -4.88 12.91
N LEU A 31 9.21 -4.61 12.54
CA LEU A 31 9.53 -4.16 11.18
C LEU A 31 9.06 -5.19 10.14
N ALA A 32 9.29 -6.47 10.38
CA ALA A 32 8.83 -7.56 9.55
C ALA A 32 7.31 -7.57 9.38
N ALA A 33 6.55 -7.38 10.47
CA ALA A 33 5.08 -7.37 10.43
C ALA A 33 4.51 -6.19 9.64
N THR A 34 5.25 -5.08 9.48
CA THR A 34 4.81 -3.94 8.66
C THR A 34 4.87 -4.19 7.16
N ILE A 35 5.62 -5.20 6.74
CA ILE A 35 5.75 -5.65 5.36
C ILE A 35 5.14 -7.04 5.13
N ASP A 36 4.22 -7.47 6.01
CA ASP A 36 3.54 -8.78 5.96
C ASP A 36 4.50 -9.98 5.97
N VAL A 37 5.56 -9.90 6.76
CA VAL A 37 6.48 -10.99 7.05
C VAL A 37 6.35 -11.37 8.53
N TYR A 38 6.14 -12.64 8.80
CA TYR A 38 6.00 -13.19 10.14
C TYR A 38 7.28 -13.89 10.55
N VAL A 39 7.85 -13.45 11.66
CA VAL A 39 9.17 -13.89 12.15
C VAL A 39 9.00 -14.55 13.52
N PHE A 40 9.50 -15.76 13.67
CA PHE A 40 9.44 -16.55 14.90
C PHE A 40 10.84 -16.93 15.36
N PRO A 41 11.25 -16.55 16.60
CA PRO A 41 12.53 -16.96 17.15
C PRO A 41 12.57 -18.48 17.38
N THR A 42 13.66 -19.15 17.00
CA THR A 42 13.81 -20.61 17.16
C THR A 42 14.78 -20.98 18.27
N GLU A 43 15.60 -20.06 18.75
CA GLU A 43 16.64 -20.30 19.77
C GLU A 43 16.44 -19.39 21.01
N GLY A 44 15.22 -18.91 21.25
CA GLY A 44 14.89 -18.10 22.42
C GLY A 44 15.39 -16.66 22.37
N GLN A 45 15.56 -16.10 21.17
CA GLN A 45 15.91 -14.68 20.96
C GLN A 45 14.88 -13.77 21.63
N THR A 46 15.37 -12.71 22.30
CA THR A 46 14.50 -11.73 22.94
C THR A 46 13.86 -10.80 21.90
N PRO A 47 12.76 -10.10 22.24
CA PRO A 47 12.15 -9.11 21.34
C PRO A 47 13.11 -7.99 20.90
N GLU A 48 14.01 -7.57 21.80
CA GLU A 48 15.04 -6.55 21.50
C GLU A 48 16.06 -7.06 20.51
N GLN A 49 16.49 -8.31 20.67
CA GLN A 49 17.40 -8.97 19.74
C GLN A 49 16.72 -9.14 18.37
N GLN A 50 15.48 -9.63 18.35
CA GLN A 50 14.70 -9.75 17.12
C GLN A 50 14.59 -8.41 16.38
N SER A 51 14.30 -7.32 17.08
CA SER A 51 14.22 -5.98 16.48
C SER A 51 15.55 -5.54 15.85
N THR A 52 16.67 -5.86 16.50
CA THR A 52 18.02 -5.54 15.99
C THR A 52 18.35 -6.37 14.75
N ASP A 53 18.05 -7.67 14.79
CA ASP A 53 18.30 -8.59 13.68
C ASP A 53 17.40 -8.27 12.48
N GLU A 54 16.12 -7.94 12.71
CA GLU A 54 15.21 -7.47 11.67
C GLU A 54 15.74 -6.20 10.99
N ALA A 55 16.25 -5.21 11.76
CA ALA A 55 16.81 -3.99 11.19
C ALA A 55 18.08 -4.25 10.38
N ALA A 56 18.97 -5.13 10.85
CA ALA A 56 20.17 -5.51 10.13
C ALA A 56 19.84 -6.23 8.82
N CYS A 57 18.91 -7.21 8.86
CA CYS A 57 18.48 -7.95 7.68
C CYS A 57 17.70 -7.07 6.70
N TYR A 58 16.93 -6.10 7.18
CA TYR A 58 16.27 -5.11 6.32
C TYR A 58 17.28 -4.32 5.51
N ASN A 59 18.28 -3.74 6.18
CA ASN A 59 19.32 -2.97 5.51
C ASN A 59 20.11 -3.81 4.50
N TRP A 60 20.41 -5.05 4.86
CA TRP A 60 21.07 -5.98 3.97
C TRP A 60 20.21 -6.30 2.72
N ALA A 61 18.91 -6.55 2.91
CA ALA A 61 17.98 -6.82 1.82
C ALA A 61 17.84 -5.61 0.88
N VAL A 62 17.73 -4.37 1.43
CA VAL A 62 17.72 -3.13 0.61
C VAL A 62 18.99 -3.02 -0.23
N GLN A 63 20.17 -3.27 0.35
CA GLN A 63 21.43 -3.19 -0.38
C GLN A 63 21.54 -4.24 -1.49
N ASN A 64 21.02 -5.45 -1.26
CA ASN A 64 21.13 -6.54 -2.22
C ASN A 64 20.07 -6.48 -3.33
N THR A 65 18.89 -5.96 -3.05
CA THR A 65 17.79 -5.88 -4.03
C THR A 65 17.66 -4.51 -4.69
N GLY A 66 18.28 -3.48 -4.11
CA GLY A 66 18.06 -2.09 -4.52
C GLY A 66 16.66 -1.55 -4.17
N THR A 67 15.85 -2.34 -3.44
CA THR A 67 14.44 -2.02 -3.17
C THR A 67 14.22 -1.71 -1.70
N ASP A 68 13.68 -0.51 -1.42
CA ASP A 68 13.12 -0.14 -0.13
C ASP A 68 11.58 -0.24 -0.22
N PRO A 69 10.94 -1.22 0.46
CA PRO A 69 9.50 -1.44 0.36
C PRO A 69 8.66 -0.21 0.72
N PHE A 70 9.09 0.58 1.72
CA PHE A 70 8.34 1.76 2.15
C PHE A 70 8.41 2.90 1.13
N GLN A 71 9.56 3.09 0.51
CA GLN A 71 9.69 4.07 -0.57
C GLN A 71 8.88 3.64 -1.79
N LEU A 72 8.96 2.36 -2.13
CA LEU A 72 8.23 1.81 -3.27
C LEU A 72 6.71 1.90 -3.09
N GLN A 73 6.19 1.63 -1.89
CA GLN A 73 4.77 1.84 -1.58
C GLN A 73 4.35 3.30 -1.74
N LYS A 74 5.13 4.24 -1.22
CA LYS A 74 4.88 5.68 -1.42
C LYS A 74 4.81 6.07 -2.89
N GLN A 75 5.73 5.57 -3.70
CA GLN A 75 5.74 5.83 -5.14
C GLN A 75 4.50 5.24 -5.82
N ALA A 76 4.12 4.01 -5.46
CA ALA A 76 2.92 3.36 -5.98
C ALA A 76 1.64 4.13 -5.62
N GLU A 77 1.53 4.65 -4.39
CA GLU A 77 0.42 5.51 -3.98
C GLU A 77 0.37 6.82 -4.79
N GLN A 78 1.50 7.45 -5.06
CA GLN A 78 1.58 8.65 -5.90
C GLN A 78 1.12 8.36 -7.33
N VAL A 79 1.55 7.24 -7.91
CA VAL A 79 1.09 6.80 -9.24
C VAL A 79 -0.42 6.59 -9.23
N GLN A 80 -0.97 5.99 -8.20
CA GLN A 80 -2.41 5.77 -8.09
C GLN A 80 -3.20 7.08 -7.98
N GLN A 81 -2.74 8.03 -7.19
CA GLN A 81 -3.35 9.37 -7.10
C GLN A 81 -3.28 10.12 -8.44
N GLN A 82 -2.14 10.07 -9.12
CA GLN A 82 -1.99 10.69 -10.45
C GLN A 82 -2.87 10.02 -11.50
N SER A 83 -3.02 8.69 -11.44
CA SER A 83 -3.94 7.92 -12.27
C SER A 83 -5.39 8.40 -12.12
N GLN A 84 -5.86 8.58 -10.88
CA GLN A 84 -7.19 9.11 -10.60
C GLN A 84 -7.37 10.52 -11.15
N GLN A 85 -6.39 11.40 -10.97
CA GLN A 85 -6.42 12.76 -11.54
C GLN A 85 -6.42 12.72 -13.08
N ALA A 86 -5.65 11.83 -13.69
CA ALA A 86 -5.63 11.65 -15.15
C ALA A 86 -7.01 11.19 -15.66
N GLN A 87 -7.66 10.25 -14.99
CA GLN A 87 -9.01 9.81 -15.32
C GLN A 87 -10.04 10.96 -15.25
N GLN A 88 -9.97 11.76 -14.20
CA GLN A 88 -10.84 12.94 -14.06
C GLN A 88 -10.61 13.96 -15.19
N LYS A 89 -9.35 14.22 -15.56
CA LYS A 89 -9.00 15.11 -16.67
C LYS A 89 -9.48 14.56 -18.01
N ILE A 90 -9.37 13.25 -18.25
CA ILE A 90 -9.89 12.59 -19.46
C ILE A 90 -11.42 12.72 -19.50
N ALA A 91 -12.10 12.52 -18.39
CA ALA A 91 -13.56 12.71 -18.30
C ALA A 91 -13.97 14.14 -18.62
N ALA A 92 -13.26 15.14 -18.09
CA ALA A 92 -13.52 16.58 -18.29
C ALA A 92 -13.13 17.10 -19.68
N ALA A 93 -12.22 16.43 -20.41
CA ALA A 93 -11.68 16.90 -21.71
C ALA A 93 -12.71 17.01 -22.85
N GLY A 94 -13.99 16.70 -22.61
CA GLY A 94 -15.08 16.93 -23.56
C GLY A 94 -15.65 18.35 -23.56
N GLN A 95 -15.25 19.20 -22.60
CA GLN A 95 -15.84 20.54 -22.38
C GLN A 95 -14.86 21.70 -22.68
N GLY A 96 -13.85 21.51 -23.55
CA GLY A 96 -13.00 22.61 -24.04
C GLY A 96 -11.52 22.58 -23.59
N ALA A 97 -11.05 21.60 -22.85
CA ALA A 97 -9.71 21.60 -22.24
C ALA A 97 -8.67 20.77 -23.01
N GLY A 98 -8.39 21.13 -24.28
CA GLY A 98 -7.46 20.36 -25.13
C GLY A 98 -5.96 20.43 -24.80
N VAL A 99 -5.52 21.26 -23.83
CA VAL A 99 -4.08 21.58 -23.66
C VAL A 99 -3.46 20.97 -22.41
N LYS A 100 -4.25 20.54 -21.43
CA LYS A 100 -3.72 20.09 -20.13
C LYS A 100 -3.36 18.58 -20.03
N GLY A 101 -3.61 17.78 -21.08
CA GLY A 101 -3.37 16.34 -21.07
C GLY A 101 -1.89 15.93 -21.13
N ALA A 102 -1.06 16.69 -21.84
CA ALA A 102 0.35 16.36 -22.03
C ALA A 102 1.16 16.45 -20.72
N VAL A 103 0.86 17.44 -19.87
CA VAL A 103 1.59 17.66 -18.59
C VAL A 103 1.30 16.56 -17.59
N GLY A 104 0.05 16.06 -17.53
CA GLY A 104 -0.31 14.96 -16.64
C GLY A 104 0.29 13.61 -17.03
N GLY A 105 0.41 13.37 -18.34
CA GLY A 105 1.01 12.15 -18.87
C GLY A 105 2.52 12.06 -18.65
N ALA A 106 3.24 13.18 -18.78
CA ALA A 106 4.68 13.21 -18.54
C ALA A 106 5.04 12.89 -17.07
N GLY A 107 4.32 13.48 -16.10
CA GLY A 107 4.58 13.23 -14.69
C GLY A 107 4.32 11.77 -14.28
N MET A 108 3.21 11.20 -14.74
CA MET A 108 2.88 9.80 -14.48
C MET A 108 3.87 8.86 -15.19
N GLY A 109 4.24 9.13 -16.42
CA GLY A 109 5.20 8.33 -17.17
C GLY A 109 6.59 8.33 -16.55
N ALA A 110 7.05 9.44 -15.96
CA ALA A 110 8.32 9.50 -15.27
C ALA A 110 8.38 8.56 -14.06
N LEU A 111 7.34 8.60 -13.21
CA LEU A 111 7.26 7.71 -12.04
C LEU A 111 7.16 6.23 -12.43
N ILE A 112 6.42 5.91 -13.47
CA ILE A 112 6.33 4.54 -14.00
C ILE A 112 7.68 4.10 -14.55
N GLY A 113 8.39 4.96 -15.26
CA GLY A 113 9.70 4.67 -15.82
C GLY A 113 10.73 4.38 -14.74
N GLU A 114 10.73 5.12 -13.64
CA GLU A 114 11.62 4.92 -12.52
C GLU A 114 11.35 3.60 -11.79
N ILE A 115 10.06 3.27 -11.54
CA ILE A 115 9.69 2.02 -10.86
C ILE A 115 9.93 0.78 -11.73
N ALA A 116 9.65 0.87 -13.04
CA ALA A 116 9.67 -0.30 -13.92
C ALA A 116 11.03 -0.55 -14.61
N SER A 117 11.89 0.47 -14.77
CA SER A 117 13.11 0.39 -15.58
C SER A 117 14.26 1.31 -15.16
N ASP A 118 14.20 1.92 -13.98
CA ASP A 118 15.17 2.94 -13.50
C ASP A 118 15.43 4.09 -14.48
N ASP A 119 14.46 4.40 -15.36
CA ASP A 119 14.60 5.44 -16.38
C ASP A 119 13.38 6.36 -16.46
N ALA A 120 13.35 7.33 -15.55
CA ALA A 120 12.29 8.34 -15.50
C ALA A 120 12.19 9.17 -16.79
N GLY A 121 13.30 9.35 -17.53
CA GLY A 121 13.34 10.12 -18.77
C GLY A 121 12.57 9.46 -19.89
N LYS A 122 12.73 8.16 -20.10
CA LYS A 122 11.97 7.40 -21.10
C LYS A 122 10.50 7.33 -20.74
N GLY A 123 10.17 7.08 -19.47
CA GLY A 123 8.79 7.07 -18.99
C GLY A 123 8.08 8.41 -19.21
N ALA A 124 8.75 9.53 -18.94
CA ALA A 124 8.21 10.87 -19.18
C ALA A 124 7.94 11.14 -20.68
N ALA A 125 8.85 10.72 -21.56
CA ALA A 125 8.70 10.90 -23.00
C ALA A 125 7.50 10.11 -23.57
N TYR A 126 7.34 8.86 -23.16
CA TYR A 126 6.19 8.04 -23.55
C TYR A 126 4.88 8.59 -22.98
N GLY A 127 4.86 9.00 -21.72
CA GLY A 127 3.69 9.59 -21.08
C GLY A 127 3.26 10.92 -21.69
N ALA A 128 4.22 11.77 -22.09
CA ALA A 128 3.94 13.02 -22.78
C ALA A 128 3.38 12.79 -24.21
N ALA A 129 3.91 11.82 -24.93
CA ALA A 129 3.44 11.46 -26.27
C ALA A 129 1.99 10.93 -26.23
N ALA A 130 1.67 10.04 -25.29
CA ALA A 130 0.32 9.54 -25.08
C ALA A 130 -0.65 10.67 -24.71
N GLY A 131 -0.26 11.55 -23.78
CA GLY A 131 -1.04 12.71 -23.37
C GLY A 131 -1.34 13.69 -24.54
N ALA A 132 -0.38 13.92 -25.44
CA ALA A 132 -0.53 14.80 -26.59
C ALA A 132 -1.48 14.23 -27.67
N VAL A 133 -1.48 12.92 -27.89
CA VAL A 133 -2.39 12.25 -28.84
C VAL A 133 -3.84 12.36 -28.38
N VAL A 134 -4.09 12.22 -27.08
CA VAL A 134 -5.42 12.38 -26.49
C VAL A 134 -5.96 13.80 -26.67
N ALA A 135 -5.09 14.83 -26.55
CA ALA A 135 -5.48 16.23 -26.74
C ALA A 135 -5.93 16.54 -28.20
N ARG A 136 -5.44 15.79 -29.19
CA ARG A 136 -5.74 16.03 -30.60
C ARG A 136 -7.02 15.34 -31.12
N ARG A 137 -7.51 14.29 -30.46
CA ARG A 137 -8.68 13.51 -30.91
C ARG A 137 -9.89 13.70 -30.00
N ARG A 138 -10.79 14.65 -30.35
CA ARG A 138 -12.01 15.02 -29.58
C ARG A 138 -13.16 14.00 -29.64
N THR A 139 -12.91 12.71 -29.83
CA THR A 139 -13.98 11.73 -29.98
C THR A 139 -14.17 10.86 -28.73
N LYS A 140 -15.39 10.35 -28.50
CA LYS A 140 -15.68 9.39 -27.40
C LYS A 140 -14.72 8.18 -27.42
N LYS A 141 -14.30 7.74 -28.62
CA LYS A 141 -13.38 6.62 -28.82
C LYS A 141 -11.98 6.93 -28.29
N ALA A 142 -11.50 8.17 -28.45
CA ALA A 142 -10.20 8.60 -27.93
C ALA A 142 -10.17 8.68 -26.40
N LYS A 143 -11.28 9.07 -25.75
CA LYS A 143 -11.40 9.05 -24.28
C LYS A 143 -11.34 7.63 -23.75
N GLY A 144 -12.04 6.68 -24.36
CA GLY A 144 -12.00 5.27 -23.98
C GLY A 144 -10.59 4.69 -24.11
N ALA A 145 -9.90 4.95 -25.21
CA ALA A 145 -8.51 4.50 -25.40
C ALA A 145 -7.55 5.10 -24.35
N ALA A 146 -7.65 6.41 -24.08
CA ALA A 146 -6.84 7.07 -23.06
C ALA A 146 -7.08 6.53 -21.65
N SER A 147 -8.34 6.26 -21.30
CA SER A 147 -8.68 5.66 -20.01
C SER A 147 -8.12 4.25 -19.86
N GLN A 148 -8.18 3.44 -20.93
CA GLN A 148 -7.60 2.10 -20.95
C GLN A 148 -6.07 2.14 -20.80
N GLU A 149 -5.41 3.06 -21.48
CA GLU A 149 -3.96 3.24 -21.41
C GLU A 149 -3.52 3.58 -19.97
N VAL A 150 -4.18 4.55 -19.31
CA VAL A 150 -3.91 4.90 -17.92
C VAL A 150 -4.13 3.69 -16.99
N GLN A 151 -5.17 2.90 -17.22
CA GLN A 151 -5.42 1.69 -16.43
C GLN A 151 -4.34 0.63 -16.66
N GLN A 152 -3.95 0.36 -17.90
CA GLN A 152 -2.89 -0.60 -18.21
C GLN A 152 -1.55 -0.20 -17.58
N GLN A 153 -1.16 1.06 -17.69
CA GLN A 153 0.06 1.57 -17.07
C GLN A 153 0.01 1.42 -15.54
N THR A 154 -1.13 1.77 -14.91
CA THR A 154 -1.29 1.62 -13.47
C THR A 154 -1.17 0.14 -13.04
N GLN A 155 -1.75 -0.79 -13.79
CA GLN A 155 -1.62 -2.23 -13.54
C GLN A 155 -0.17 -2.71 -13.68
N GLN A 156 0.56 -2.26 -14.69
CA GLN A 156 1.98 -2.59 -14.85
C GLN A 156 2.82 -2.13 -13.67
N VAL A 157 2.60 -0.90 -13.18
CA VAL A 157 3.28 -0.40 -11.97
C VAL A 157 2.95 -1.26 -10.75
N GLN A 158 1.68 -1.60 -10.55
CA GLN A 158 1.29 -2.45 -9.42
C GLN A 158 1.95 -3.82 -9.49
N GLN A 159 2.04 -4.43 -10.66
CA GLN A 159 2.72 -5.70 -10.85
C GLN A 159 4.23 -5.60 -10.59
N ALA A 160 4.90 -4.60 -11.17
CA ALA A 160 6.32 -4.36 -10.95
C ALA A 160 6.62 -4.07 -9.47
N THR A 161 5.78 -3.27 -8.81
CA THR A 161 5.89 -3.00 -7.37
C THR A 161 5.76 -4.28 -6.55
N ALA A 162 4.77 -5.13 -6.85
CA ALA A 162 4.56 -6.39 -6.15
C ALA A 162 5.74 -7.34 -6.31
N GLU A 163 6.29 -7.46 -7.52
CA GLU A 163 7.47 -8.30 -7.81
C GLU A 163 8.72 -7.81 -7.06
N GLN A 164 8.95 -6.50 -7.02
CA GLN A 164 10.08 -5.93 -6.30
C GLN A 164 9.96 -6.12 -4.79
N ILE A 165 8.76 -5.94 -4.22
CA ILE A 165 8.48 -6.21 -2.80
C ILE A 165 8.67 -7.71 -2.50
N ASP A 166 8.22 -8.60 -3.36
CA ASP A 166 8.39 -10.04 -3.19
C ASP A 166 9.87 -10.44 -3.21
N ASN A 167 10.66 -9.89 -4.12
CA ASN A 167 12.11 -10.09 -4.16
C ASN A 167 12.80 -9.57 -2.90
N PHE A 168 12.38 -8.40 -2.39
CA PHE A 168 12.86 -7.88 -1.11
C PHE A 168 12.52 -8.85 0.04
N LYS A 169 11.25 -9.30 0.14
CA LYS A 169 10.81 -10.24 1.19
C LYS A 169 11.62 -11.53 1.17
N LYS A 170 11.93 -12.07 -0.01
CA LYS A 170 12.79 -13.23 -0.15
C LYS A 170 14.19 -13.00 0.39
N ALA A 171 14.83 -11.89 0.01
CA ALA A 171 16.15 -11.53 0.51
C ALA A 171 16.15 -11.35 2.04
N PHE A 172 15.17 -10.59 2.55
CA PHE A 172 14.98 -10.35 3.97
C PHE A 172 14.77 -11.66 4.76
N SER A 173 13.96 -12.57 4.25
CA SER A 173 13.72 -13.89 4.87
C SER A 173 14.96 -14.74 4.90
N ILE A 174 15.73 -14.81 3.83
CA ILE A 174 17.00 -15.56 3.77
C ILE A 174 17.98 -15.06 4.83
N CYS A 175 18.08 -13.74 5.02
CA CYS A 175 18.94 -13.17 6.07
C CYS A 175 18.46 -13.59 7.47
N LEU A 176 17.16 -13.48 7.77
CA LEU A 176 16.58 -13.84 9.06
C LEU A 176 16.67 -15.34 9.35
N GLU A 177 16.50 -16.19 8.34
CA GLU A 177 16.71 -17.63 8.48
C GLU A 177 18.19 -17.96 8.82
N GLY A 178 19.13 -17.21 8.25
CA GLY A 178 20.56 -17.28 8.60
C GLY A 178 20.85 -16.92 10.06
N THR A 179 20.02 -16.08 10.68
CA THR A 179 20.10 -15.69 12.10
C THR A 179 19.16 -16.49 13.00
N LYS A 180 18.70 -17.67 12.55
CA LYS A 180 17.91 -18.64 13.30
C LYS A 180 16.50 -18.16 13.66
N TYR A 181 15.84 -17.52 12.72
CA TYR A 181 14.40 -17.28 12.77
C TYR A 181 13.67 -18.18 11.78
N LEU A 182 12.47 -18.59 12.13
CA LEU A 182 11.50 -19.16 11.19
C LEU A 182 10.72 -18.02 10.57
N VAL A 183 10.71 -17.95 9.23
CA VAL A 183 10.06 -16.85 8.50
C VAL A 183 8.92 -17.37 7.63
N LYS A 184 7.81 -16.62 7.58
CA LYS A 184 6.63 -16.86 6.71
C LYS A 184 6.15 -15.56 6.10
N PHE A 185 5.76 -15.56 4.82
CA PHE A 185 5.12 -14.45 4.11
C PHE A 185 4.29 -14.95 2.94
#